data_dd373cda3143edeb1127c8cf7b4d77f1
#
_entry.id   dd373cda3143edeb1127c8cf7b4d77f1
#
_cell.length_a   1.000
_cell.length_b   1.000
_cell.length_c   1.000
_cell.angle_alpha   90.00
_cell.angle_beta   90.00
_cell.angle_gamma   90.00
#
_symmetry.space_group_name_H-M   'P 1'
#
loop_
_entity.id
_entity.type
_entity.pdbx_description
1 polymer ?
#
loop_
_entity_poly.entity_id
_entity_poly.type
_entity_poly.pdbx_seq_one_letter_code
_entity_poly.pdbx_strand_id
1 'polypeptide(L)'
;MKLNYTEAWNFIVEERNKFFNEKEDVVQKRWESYFAEAELFGYSKIKGDIKVGEKLHIGSKDREIPDIIICIGNIEQFVVELKQLSFPKTNSYELQLLTYLSHPSLRLPVGVLICEKIYIYYYDHSDGKIINLEIPFEKDNLNGAK
;
A
#
# COMPACT_ATOMS: atom_id res chain seq x y z
N MET A 1 18.63 -5.56 -15.65
CA MET A 1 17.57 -6.37 -16.31
C MET A 1 16.36 -6.37 -15.42
N LYS A 2 15.20 -6.07 -15.96
CA LYS A 2 13.98 -6.01 -15.18
C LYS A 2 13.51 -7.42 -14.80
N LEU A 3 13.21 -7.65 -13.54
CA LEU A 3 12.64 -8.92 -13.08
C LEU A 3 11.26 -9.14 -13.72
N ASN A 4 10.91 -10.39 -13.98
CA ASN A 4 9.52 -10.70 -14.32
C ASN A 4 8.65 -10.62 -13.05
N TYR A 5 7.34 -10.62 -13.21
CA TYR A 5 6.41 -10.41 -12.09
C TYR A 5 6.53 -11.47 -11.00
N THR A 6 6.74 -12.72 -11.37
CA THR A 6 6.91 -13.81 -10.39
C THR A 6 8.23 -13.68 -9.62
N GLU A 7 9.31 -13.33 -10.30
CA GLU A 7 10.61 -13.08 -9.65
C GLU A 7 10.53 -11.89 -8.70
N ALA A 8 9.90 -10.79 -9.12
CA ALA A 8 9.71 -9.62 -8.28
C ALA A 8 8.87 -9.95 -7.04
N TRP A 9 7.79 -10.69 -7.21
CA TRP A 9 6.95 -11.13 -6.11
C TRP A 9 7.72 -12.04 -5.13
N ASN A 10 8.45 -13.03 -5.64
CA ASN A 10 9.23 -13.93 -4.81
C ASN A 10 10.32 -13.20 -4.03
N PHE A 11 10.93 -12.18 -4.62
CA PHE A 11 11.86 -11.29 -3.91
C PHE A 11 11.16 -10.60 -2.73
N ILE A 12 9.97 -10.05 -2.94
CA ILE A 12 9.20 -9.40 -1.88
C ILE A 12 8.85 -10.38 -0.76
N VAL A 13 8.49 -11.61 -1.09
CA VAL A 13 8.20 -12.66 -0.10
C VAL A 13 9.44 -12.97 0.74
N GLU A 14 10.60 -13.08 0.12
CA GLU A 14 11.86 -13.31 0.85
C GLU A 14 12.22 -12.13 1.76
N GLU A 15 12.06 -10.91 1.28
CA GLU A 15 12.29 -9.70 2.08
C GLU A 15 11.31 -9.62 3.25
N ARG A 16 10.05 -9.95 3.03
CA ARG A 16 9.05 -10.04 4.10
C ARG A 16 9.50 -10.96 5.22
N ASN A 17 10.06 -12.11 4.89
CA ASN A 17 10.54 -13.06 5.88
C ASN A 17 11.74 -12.52 6.69
N LYS A 18 12.61 -11.72 6.05
CA LYS A 18 13.73 -11.06 6.74
C LYS A 18 13.27 -9.97 7.71
N PHE A 19 12.23 -9.24 7.36
CA PHE A 19 11.73 -8.09 8.12
C PHE A 19 10.46 -8.38 8.93
N PHE A 20 10.13 -9.65 9.12
CA PHE A 20 8.89 -10.11 9.75
C PHE A 20 8.68 -9.55 11.16
N ASN A 21 9.73 -9.46 11.96
CA ASN A 21 9.67 -8.98 13.36
C ASN A 21 10.15 -7.52 13.53
N GLU A 22 10.43 -6.83 12.44
CA GLU A 22 10.89 -5.44 12.51
C GLU A 22 9.78 -4.48 12.86
N LYS A 23 10.16 -3.32 13.39
CA LYS A 23 9.22 -2.24 13.71
C LYS A 23 8.59 -1.66 12.46
N GLU A 24 7.42 -1.06 12.63
CA GLU A 24 6.63 -0.50 11.53
C GLU A 24 7.42 0.52 10.69
N ASP A 25 8.22 1.38 11.33
CA ASP A 25 9.02 2.38 10.61
C ASP A 25 10.10 1.75 9.71
N VAL A 26 10.68 0.64 10.13
CA VAL A 26 11.64 -0.13 9.32
C VAL A 26 10.94 -0.76 8.11
N VAL A 27 9.79 -1.36 8.34
CA VAL A 27 8.95 -1.95 7.29
C VAL A 27 8.55 -0.89 6.28
N GLN A 28 8.13 0.29 6.74
CA GLN A 28 7.74 1.39 5.87
C GLN A 28 8.89 1.83 4.96
N LYS A 29 10.08 2.03 5.49
CA LYS A 29 11.26 2.40 4.70
C LYS A 29 11.60 1.36 3.64
N ARG A 30 11.44 0.08 3.95
CA ARG A 30 11.65 -0.99 2.98
C ARG A 30 10.65 -0.93 1.84
N TRP A 31 9.38 -0.75 2.15
CA TRP A 31 8.35 -0.64 1.11
C TRP A 31 8.51 0.63 0.26
N GLU A 32 8.94 1.75 0.85
CA GLU A 32 9.32 2.93 0.06
C GLU A 32 10.39 2.57 -0.98
N SER A 33 11.39 1.80 -0.56
CA SER A 33 12.46 1.36 -1.45
C SER A 33 11.93 0.42 -2.56
N TYR A 34 11.01 -0.48 -2.24
CA TYR A 34 10.42 -1.39 -3.25
C TYR A 34 9.61 -0.60 -4.27
N PHE A 35 8.82 0.38 -3.84
CA PHE A 35 8.05 1.23 -4.74
C PHE A 35 8.96 2.03 -5.67
N ALA A 36 10.12 2.47 -5.20
CA ALA A 36 11.07 3.24 -5.99
C ALA A 36 11.95 2.39 -6.91
N GLU A 37 12.19 1.12 -6.56
CA GLU A 37 13.12 0.26 -7.29
C GLU A 37 12.64 -0.03 -8.72
N ALA A 38 13.49 0.32 -9.71
CA ALA A 38 13.14 0.16 -11.12
C ALA A 38 12.85 -1.29 -11.53
N GLU A 39 13.47 -2.25 -10.86
CA GLU A 39 13.23 -3.68 -11.11
C GLU A 39 11.93 -4.20 -10.50
N LEU A 40 11.32 -3.45 -9.59
CA LEU A 40 10.06 -3.77 -8.93
C LEU A 40 8.94 -2.88 -9.45
N PHE A 41 8.55 -1.85 -8.69
CA PHE A 41 7.43 -0.98 -9.07
C PHE A 41 7.84 0.23 -9.93
N GLY A 42 9.03 0.77 -9.69
CA GLY A 42 9.60 1.82 -10.55
C GLY A 42 8.97 3.20 -10.43
N TYR A 43 8.33 3.54 -9.32
CA TYR A 43 7.82 4.88 -9.09
C TYR A 43 8.96 5.86 -8.78
N SER A 44 8.88 7.07 -9.30
CA SER A 44 9.97 8.03 -9.18
C SER A 44 9.84 8.91 -7.92
N LYS A 45 10.79 8.77 -7.00
CA LYS A 45 10.90 9.67 -5.84
C LYS A 45 11.19 11.12 -6.27
N ILE A 46 12.04 11.30 -7.28
CA ILE A 46 12.45 12.62 -7.78
C ILE A 46 11.25 13.38 -8.34
N LYS A 47 10.34 12.68 -9.03
CA LYS A 47 9.13 13.29 -9.60
C LYS A 47 8.00 13.45 -8.58
N GLY A 48 8.19 12.99 -7.33
CA GLY A 48 7.18 13.06 -6.31
C GLY A 48 6.09 12.00 -6.41
N ASP A 49 6.36 10.88 -7.07
CA ASP A 49 5.39 9.79 -7.21
C ASP A 49 5.20 9.00 -5.90
N ILE A 50 6.15 9.11 -4.98
CA ILE A 50 6.06 8.49 -3.65
C ILE A 50 6.04 9.58 -2.60
N LYS A 51 4.92 9.73 -1.92
CA LYS A 51 4.73 10.70 -0.83
C LYS A 51 4.62 9.96 0.49
N VAL A 52 5.40 10.37 1.47
CA VAL A 52 5.50 9.71 2.77
C VAL A 52 5.05 10.66 3.87
N GLY A 53 4.12 10.19 4.72
CA GLY A 53 3.64 10.96 5.88
C GLY A 53 2.97 12.28 5.50
N GLU A 54 2.45 12.42 4.29
CA GLU A 54 1.76 13.64 3.86
C GLU A 54 0.30 13.64 4.29
N LYS A 55 -0.17 14.80 4.70
CA LYS A 55 -1.56 14.98 5.08
C LYS A 55 -2.46 14.95 3.86
N LEU A 56 -3.50 14.15 3.94
CA LEU A 56 -4.61 14.23 3.00
C LEU A 56 -5.48 15.44 3.36
N HIS A 57 -5.86 16.22 2.38
CA HIS A 57 -6.80 17.33 2.57
C HIS A 57 -8.23 16.79 2.62
N ILE A 58 -8.63 16.27 3.78
CA ILE A 58 -9.95 15.73 4.02
C ILE A 58 -10.78 16.77 4.78
N GLY A 59 -11.36 17.74 4.09
CA GLY A 59 -12.15 18.78 4.73
C GLY A 59 -11.33 19.67 5.66
N SER A 60 -12.01 20.48 6.49
CA SER A 60 -11.35 21.46 7.37
C SER A 60 -10.87 20.92 8.71
N LYS A 61 -11.28 19.70 9.11
CA LYS A 61 -11.05 19.19 10.47
C LYS A 61 -10.26 17.90 10.52
N ASP A 62 -10.35 17.02 9.53
CA ASP A 62 -9.76 15.71 9.59
C ASP A 62 -8.46 15.68 8.80
N ARG A 63 -7.38 15.40 9.52
CA ARG A 63 -6.03 15.31 8.96
C ARG A 63 -5.58 13.87 9.07
N GLU A 64 -6.06 13.05 8.17
CA GLU A 64 -5.56 11.70 8.06
C GLU A 64 -4.21 11.72 7.37
N ILE A 65 -3.26 10.96 7.90
CA ILE A 65 -1.91 10.86 7.36
C ILE A 65 -1.66 9.39 7.02
N PRO A 66 -1.81 9.00 5.75
CA PRO A 66 -1.41 7.66 5.34
C PRO A 66 0.12 7.53 5.35
N ASP A 67 0.61 6.30 5.53
CA ASP A 67 2.04 6.05 5.55
C ASP A 67 2.68 6.38 4.21
N ILE A 68 2.09 5.93 3.12
CA ILE A 68 2.57 6.18 1.76
C ILE A 68 1.40 6.51 0.84
N ILE A 69 1.58 7.51 0.00
CA ILE A 69 0.67 7.82 -1.11
C ILE A 69 1.45 7.65 -2.41
N ILE A 70 0.92 6.86 -3.32
CA ILE A 70 1.50 6.69 -4.66
C ILE A 70 0.76 7.58 -5.64
N CYS A 71 1.55 8.36 -6.41
CA CYS A 71 1.05 9.31 -7.40
C CYS A 71 1.66 9.01 -8.78
N ILE A 72 1.00 9.48 -9.80
CA ILE A 72 1.54 9.54 -11.17
C ILE A 72 1.23 10.93 -11.70
N GLY A 73 2.27 11.70 -12.05
CA GLY A 73 2.09 13.05 -12.54
C GLY A 73 1.36 13.96 -11.56
N ASN A 74 1.66 13.86 -10.27
CA ASN A 74 1.02 14.56 -9.15
C ASN A 74 -0.46 14.21 -8.92
N ILE A 75 -0.95 13.15 -9.57
CA ILE A 75 -2.31 12.64 -9.35
C ILE A 75 -2.21 11.42 -8.44
N GLU A 76 -2.86 11.47 -7.30
CA GLU A 76 -2.92 10.38 -6.34
C GLU A 76 -3.61 9.15 -6.94
N GLN A 77 -2.98 7.99 -6.83
CA GLN A 77 -3.47 6.73 -7.37
C GLN A 77 -4.01 5.81 -6.29
N PHE A 78 -3.23 5.58 -5.26
CA PHE A 78 -3.64 4.76 -4.12
C PHE A 78 -2.84 5.11 -2.87
N VAL A 79 -3.37 4.71 -1.73
CA VAL A 79 -2.72 4.87 -0.42
C VAL A 79 -2.28 3.52 0.12
N VAL A 80 -1.22 3.53 0.91
CA VAL A 80 -0.68 2.33 1.56
C VAL A 80 -0.57 2.58 3.05
N GLU A 81 -1.16 1.71 3.84
CA GLU A 81 -0.99 1.63 5.29
C GLU A 81 -0.15 0.41 5.63
N LEU A 82 0.84 0.61 6.48
CA LEU A 82 1.78 -0.43 6.89
C LEU A 82 1.70 -0.67 8.38
N LYS A 83 1.76 -1.94 8.73
CA LYS A 83 1.87 -2.40 10.12
C LYS A 83 3.04 -3.36 10.23
N GLN A 84 3.39 -3.79 11.44
CA GLN A 84 4.36 -4.85 11.58
C GLN A 84 3.88 -6.10 10.80
N LEU A 85 4.80 -6.76 10.12
CA LEU A 85 4.45 -7.90 9.25
C LEU A 85 4.02 -9.15 10.04
N SER A 86 4.25 -9.16 11.36
CA SER A 86 3.75 -10.21 12.25
C SER A 86 2.34 -9.95 12.79
N PHE A 87 1.79 -8.77 12.57
CA PHE A 87 0.48 -8.41 13.11
C PHE A 87 -0.63 -8.86 12.18
N PRO A 88 -1.69 -9.51 12.72
CA PRO A 88 -2.87 -9.82 11.93
C PRO A 88 -3.67 -8.56 11.63
N LYS A 89 -4.45 -8.60 10.56
CA LYS A 89 -5.40 -7.53 10.26
C LYS A 89 -6.42 -7.39 11.39
N THR A 90 -6.68 -6.14 11.78
CA THR A 90 -7.75 -5.81 12.73
C THR A 90 -8.80 -4.95 12.06
N ASN A 91 -10.00 -4.89 12.65
CA ASN A 91 -11.07 -4.00 12.19
C ASN A 91 -10.64 -2.53 12.25
N SER A 92 -9.80 -2.17 13.23
CA SER A 92 -9.28 -0.81 13.37
C SER A 92 -8.37 -0.42 12.20
N TYR A 93 -7.50 -1.31 11.74
CA TYR A 93 -6.63 -1.08 10.59
C TYR A 93 -7.44 -0.91 9.30
N GLU A 94 -8.41 -1.79 9.10
CA GLU A 94 -9.30 -1.74 7.96
C GLU A 94 -10.11 -0.44 7.94
N LEU A 95 -10.67 -0.05 9.08
CA LEU A 95 -11.46 1.17 9.20
C LEU A 95 -10.62 2.42 8.89
N GLN A 96 -9.39 2.46 9.36
CA GLN A 96 -8.46 3.56 9.08
C GLN A 96 -8.26 3.72 7.56
N LEU A 97 -8.01 2.63 6.86
CA LEU A 97 -7.82 2.65 5.41
C LEU A 97 -9.10 3.05 4.68
N LEU A 98 -10.24 2.47 5.07
CA LEU A 98 -11.53 2.76 4.45
C LEU A 98 -11.96 4.22 4.68
N THR A 99 -11.54 4.84 5.76
CA THR A 99 -11.79 6.26 6.02
C THR A 99 -11.16 7.13 4.93
N TYR A 100 -9.95 6.79 4.46
CA TYR A 100 -9.35 7.50 3.34
C TYR A 100 -10.13 7.31 2.04
N LEU A 101 -10.53 6.08 1.75
CA LEU A 101 -11.15 5.73 0.48
C LEU A 101 -12.59 6.25 0.36
N SER A 102 -13.35 6.26 1.45
CA SER A 102 -14.75 6.66 1.45
C SER A 102 -14.97 8.17 1.40
N HIS A 103 -13.91 8.95 1.58
CA HIS A 103 -14.06 10.41 1.63
C HIS A 103 -14.34 10.98 0.23
N PRO A 104 -15.46 11.72 0.05
CA PRO A 104 -15.88 12.19 -1.28
C PRO A 104 -14.86 13.10 -1.97
N SER A 105 -14.07 13.86 -1.20
CA SER A 105 -13.10 14.81 -1.74
C SER A 105 -11.88 14.16 -2.35
N LEU A 106 -11.51 12.96 -1.90
CA LEU A 106 -10.29 12.29 -2.35
C LEU A 106 -10.49 11.47 -3.59
N ARG A 107 -11.62 10.79 -3.70
CA ARG A 107 -11.96 9.88 -4.80
C ARG A 107 -10.86 8.88 -5.14
N LEU A 108 -10.13 8.46 -4.12
CA LEU A 108 -9.14 7.40 -4.28
C LEU A 108 -9.86 6.06 -4.32
N PRO A 109 -9.76 5.30 -5.43
CA PRO A 109 -10.51 4.06 -5.54
C PRO A 109 -9.81 2.89 -4.84
N VAL A 110 -8.51 2.98 -4.59
CA VAL A 110 -7.72 1.84 -4.12
C VAL A 110 -6.94 2.19 -2.86
N GLY A 111 -6.97 1.29 -1.90
CA GLY A 111 -6.14 1.33 -0.71
C GLY A 111 -5.49 -0.03 -0.46
N VAL A 112 -4.29 -0.02 0.09
CA VAL A 112 -3.51 -1.21 0.37
C VAL A 112 -3.13 -1.21 1.85
N LEU A 113 -3.46 -2.29 2.55
CA LEU A 113 -3.02 -2.55 3.91
C LEU A 113 -2.01 -3.69 3.90
N ILE A 114 -0.83 -3.45 4.45
CA ILE A 114 0.23 -4.44 4.51
C ILE A 114 0.51 -4.77 5.98
N CYS A 115 0.22 -6.00 6.37
CA CYS A 115 0.51 -6.56 7.69
C CYS A 115 0.93 -8.03 7.50
N GLU A 116 0.29 -9.02 8.14
CA GLU A 116 0.64 -10.43 7.93
C GLU A 116 0.38 -10.91 6.50
N LYS A 117 -0.54 -10.22 5.81
CA LYS A 117 -0.84 -10.37 4.38
C LYS A 117 -0.92 -9.00 3.74
N ILE A 118 -1.05 -8.96 2.45
CA ILE A 118 -1.42 -7.75 1.71
C ILE A 118 -2.94 -7.81 1.50
N TYR A 119 -3.63 -6.72 1.90
CA TYR A 119 -5.06 -6.55 1.69
C TYR A 119 -5.26 -5.37 0.75
N ILE A 120 -5.88 -5.60 -0.40
CA ILE A 120 -6.19 -4.56 -1.38
C ILE A 120 -7.69 -4.30 -1.34
N TYR A 121 -8.06 -3.04 -1.16
CA TYR A 121 -9.46 -2.59 -1.11
C TYR A 121 -9.74 -1.70 -2.31
N TYR A 122 -10.83 -1.98 -2.97
CA TYR A 122 -11.39 -1.11 -4.00
C TYR A 122 -12.72 -0.55 -3.49
N TYR A 123 -12.84 0.77 -3.50
CA TYR A 123 -14.05 1.48 -3.13
C TYR A 123 -14.72 2.03 -4.39
N ASP A 124 -15.92 1.53 -4.69
CA ASP A 124 -16.71 2.04 -5.81
C ASP A 124 -17.53 3.25 -5.35
N HIS A 125 -17.09 4.44 -5.74
CA HIS A 125 -17.75 5.70 -5.37
C HIS A 125 -19.15 5.87 -5.99
N SER A 126 -19.52 5.06 -6.98
CA SER A 126 -20.84 5.14 -7.62
C SER A 126 -21.93 4.48 -6.78
N ASP A 127 -21.63 3.38 -6.09
CA ASP A 127 -22.60 2.62 -5.31
C ASP A 127 -22.20 2.36 -3.85
N GLY A 128 -21.01 2.81 -3.45
CA GLY A 128 -20.48 2.63 -2.11
C GLY A 128 -20.03 1.20 -1.79
N LYS A 129 -19.91 0.33 -2.79
CA LYS A 129 -19.45 -1.04 -2.58
C LYS A 129 -17.95 -1.10 -2.36
N ILE A 130 -17.54 -2.01 -1.48
CA ILE A 130 -16.15 -2.30 -1.17
C ILE A 130 -15.85 -3.73 -1.60
N ILE A 131 -14.83 -3.86 -2.44
CA ILE A 131 -14.30 -5.16 -2.84
C ILE A 131 -12.90 -5.29 -2.25
N ASN A 132 -12.59 -6.43 -1.65
CA ASN A 132 -11.26 -6.68 -1.13
C ASN A 132 -10.63 -7.92 -1.73
N LEU A 133 -9.30 -7.92 -1.75
CA LEU A 133 -8.47 -9.06 -2.17
C LEU A 133 -7.41 -9.27 -1.09
N GLU A 134 -7.29 -10.51 -0.62
CA GLU A 134 -6.23 -10.92 0.30
C GLU A 134 -5.12 -11.63 -0.46
N ILE A 135 -3.88 -11.22 -0.23
CA ILE A 135 -2.72 -11.82 -0.88
C ILE A 135 -1.75 -12.29 0.21
N PRO A 136 -1.66 -13.60 0.46
CA PRO A 136 -0.68 -14.13 1.40
C PRO A 136 0.74 -14.00 0.82
N PHE A 137 1.73 -13.81 1.69
CA PHE A 137 3.14 -13.77 1.29
C PHE A 137 3.67 -15.18 1.02
N GLU A 138 3.24 -15.76 -0.07
CA GLU A 138 3.63 -17.10 -0.51
C GLU A 138 4.32 -17.00 -1.87
N LYS A 139 5.43 -17.74 -2.04
CA LYS A 139 6.14 -17.80 -3.31
C LYS A 139 5.24 -18.34 -4.42
N ASP A 140 5.45 -17.87 -5.62
CA ASP A 140 4.72 -18.25 -6.83
C ASP A 140 3.21 -17.96 -6.79
N ASN A 141 2.76 -17.13 -5.85
CA ASN A 141 1.37 -16.73 -5.78
C ASN A 141 1.03 -15.81 -6.98
N LEU A 142 0.11 -16.24 -7.83
CA LEU A 142 -0.26 -15.51 -9.05
C LEU A 142 -0.90 -14.15 -8.76
N ASN A 143 -1.67 -14.03 -7.70
CA ASN A 143 -2.29 -12.76 -7.32
C ASN A 143 -1.25 -11.77 -6.81
N GLY A 144 -0.23 -12.25 -6.09
CA GLY A 144 0.88 -11.42 -5.64
C GLY A 144 1.75 -10.92 -6.80
N ALA A 145 1.92 -11.73 -7.83
CA ALA A 145 2.71 -11.38 -9.00
C ALA A 145 2.02 -10.34 -9.91
N LYS A 146 0.71 -10.28 -9.90
CA LYS A 146 -0.08 -9.30 -10.66
C LYS A 146 -0.10 -7.94 -9.99
#